data_4e36cd7f8026d1fb86aaec0721d023d3
#
_entry.id   4e36cd7f8026d1fb86aaec0721d023d3
#
_cell.length_a   1.000
_cell.length_b   1.000
_cell.length_c   1.000
_cell.angle_alpha   90.00
_cell.angle_beta   90.00
_cell.angle_gamma   90.00
#
_symmetry.space_group_name_H-M   'P 1'
#
loop_
_entity.id
_entity.type
_entity.pdbx_description
1 polymer ?
#
loop_
_entity_poly.entity_id
_entity_poly.type
_entity_poly.pdbx_seq_one_letter_code
_entity_poly.pdbx_strand_id
1 'polypeptide(L)'
;MRKILPFIFLFICIGKWAFSQSCIPTNLNGSTIVISCNAPCSDIGFQVPHLKTTEDYIVNSIPYNAFAYTGGTVVSSIYIDDKFSPLITMGFPFCFYGQTYNDIVIGSNAVVTFEAICANAANAYTLDVGGVPQPIPYNSPASPAGIGTTYYPRASIMGVYQDIDPANSPLPTRRIEYRVEGTAPCRKFVISYKDIRMFSCNNLIATNQIVLYENTGVVEVYIQDKPV
;
A
#
# COMPACT_ATOMS: atom_id res chain seq x y z
N MET A 1 48.44 36.62 -43.62
CA MET A 1 47.87 35.25 -43.50
C MET A 1 47.54 34.97 -42.02
N ARG A 2 46.26 35.10 -41.64
CA ARG A 2 45.79 34.80 -40.25
C ARG A 2 45.38 33.34 -40.20
N LYS A 3 46.08 32.56 -39.37
CA LYS A 3 45.74 31.17 -39.12
C LYS A 3 44.58 31.12 -38.09
N ILE A 4 43.43 30.59 -38.51
CA ILE A 4 42.26 30.35 -37.65
C ILE A 4 42.46 28.92 -37.07
N LEU A 5 42.60 28.85 -35.76
CA LEU A 5 42.66 27.58 -35.00
C LEU A 5 41.23 27.12 -34.73
N PRO A 6 40.81 25.87 -35.10
CA PRO A 6 39.48 25.41 -34.77
C PRO A 6 39.42 24.98 -33.30
N PHE A 7 38.53 25.61 -32.55
CA PHE A 7 38.17 25.15 -31.20
C PHE A 7 37.28 23.92 -31.31
N ILE A 8 37.82 22.76 -30.91
CA ILE A 8 37.06 21.51 -30.77
C ILE A 8 36.37 21.56 -29.40
N PHE A 9 35.05 21.77 -29.38
CA PHE A 9 34.23 21.60 -28.19
C PHE A 9 34.04 20.11 -27.95
N LEU A 10 34.75 19.56 -26.97
CA LEU A 10 34.55 18.21 -26.47
C LEU A 10 33.29 18.20 -25.57
N PHE A 11 32.15 17.78 -26.12
CA PHE A 11 30.94 17.52 -25.33
C PHE A 11 31.17 16.27 -24.49
N ILE A 12 31.53 16.41 -23.23
CA ILE A 12 31.54 15.33 -22.25
C ILE A 12 30.08 15.10 -21.85
N CYS A 13 29.42 14.14 -22.50
CA CYS A 13 28.15 13.58 -22.00
C CYS A 13 28.43 12.86 -20.68
N ILE A 14 28.24 13.55 -19.56
CA ILE A 14 28.18 12.91 -18.25
C ILE A 14 26.84 12.17 -18.19
N GLY A 15 26.84 10.92 -18.67
CA GLY A 15 25.72 10.01 -18.47
C GLY A 15 25.54 9.82 -16.97
N LYS A 16 24.43 10.32 -16.42
CA LYS A 16 24.02 9.93 -15.08
C LYS A 16 23.64 8.45 -15.13
N TRP A 17 24.54 7.61 -14.66
CA TRP A 17 24.24 6.21 -14.42
C TRP A 17 23.27 6.15 -13.25
N ALA A 18 21.98 6.00 -13.55
CA ALA A 18 21.00 5.71 -12.54
C ALA A 18 21.16 4.22 -12.16
N PHE A 19 21.87 3.96 -11.10
CA PHE A 19 21.87 2.63 -10.50
C PHE A 19 20.48 2.43 -9.87
N SER A 20 19.70 1.52 -10.44
CA SER A 20 18.49 1.02 -9.80
C SER A 20 18.93 0.27 -8.53
N GLN A 21 18.73 0.88 -7.36
CA GLN A 21 18.95 0.19 -6.11
C GLN A 21 17.81 -0.81 -5.90
N SER A 22 18.17 -2.08 -5.74
CA SER A 22 17.22 -3.11 -5.33
C SER A 22 16.79 -2.85 -3.89
N CYS A 23 15.48 -2.78 -3.65
CA CYS A 23 14.91 -2.62 -2.32
C CYS A 23 14.96 -3.91 -1.50
N ILE A 24 15.26 -5.02 -2.13
CA ILE A 24 15.48 -6.32 -1.51
C ILE A 24 16.99 -6.59 -1.58
N PRO A 25 17.65 -6.83 -0.44
CA PRO A 25 19.06 -7.23 -0.48
C PRO A 25 19.15 -8.52 -1.29
N THR A 26 19.83 -8.46 -2.43
CA THR A 26 20.19 -9.66 -3.17
C THR A 26 21.29 -10.34 -2.38
N ASN A 27 21.10 -11.59 -1.99
CA ASN A 27 22.10 -12.37 -1.23
C ASN A 27 23.42 -12.58 -2.02
N LEU A 28 23.47 -12.11 -3.27
CA LEU A 28 24.64 -12.23 -4.15
C LEU A 28 25.60 -11.05 -4.05
N ASN A 29 25.19 -9.92 -3.50
CA ASN A 29 26.05 -8.74 -3.43
C ASN A 29 27.15 -8.94 -2.38
N GLY A 30 28.36 -9.19 -2.83
CA GLY A 30 29.53 -9.42 -1.96
C GLY A 30 29.62 -10.84 -1.38
N SER A 31 28.75 -11.78 -1.77
CA SER A 31 28.84 -13.17 -1.33
C SER A 31 29.93 -13.91 -2.11
N THR A 32 30.76 -14.68 -1.41
CA THR A 32 31.76 -15.57 -2.01
C THR A 32 31.24 -17.00 -1.90
N ILE A 33 31.14 -17.69 -3.04
CA ILE A 33 30.77 -19.09 -3.08
C ILE A 33 32.05 -19.89 -3.29
N VAL A 34 32.41 -20.73 -2.30
CA VAL A 34 33.55 -21.61 -2.39
C VAL A 34 33.10 -22.94 -2.96
N ILE A 35 33.59 -23.27 -4.16
CA ILE A 35 33.37 -24.54 -4.81
C ILE A 35 34.54 -25.46 -4.50
N SER A 36 34.29 -26.63 -3.92
CA SER A 36 35.35 -27.62 -3.66
C SER A 36 35.60 -28.51 -4.87
N CYS A 37 36.82 -29.04 -4.99
CA CYS A 37 37.15 -29.98 -6.08
C CYS A 37 36.30 -31.25 -6.06
N ASN A 38 35.75 -31.61 -4.91
CA ASN A 38 34.91 -32.82 -4.74
C ASN A 38 33.42 -32.55 -4.96
N ALA A 39 33.00 -31.26 -5.02
CA ALA A 39 31.64 -30.82 -5.29
C ALA A 39 31.69 -29.63 -6.25
N PRO A 40 31.87 -29.88 -7.56
CA PRO A 40 32.14 -28.82 -8.54
C PRO A 40 30.92 -27.98 -8.92
N CYS A 41 29.75 -28.25 -8.33
CA CYS A 41 28.54 -27.52 -8.55
C CYS A 41 27.97 -26.98 -7.23
N SER A 42 27.41 -25.77 -7.26
CA SER A 42 26.68 -25.19 -6.17
C SER A 42 25.44 -24.49 -6.69
N ASP A 43 24.30 -24.67 -6.02
CA ASP A 43 23.08 -23.96 -6.34
C ASP A 43 23.14 -22.53 -5.81
N ILE A 44 22.88 -21.56 -6.68
CA ILE A 44 22.84 -20.14 -6.33
C ILE A 44 21.39 -19.70 -6.37
N GLY A 45 20.79 -19.50 -5.20
CA GLY A 45 19.46 -18.89 -5.08
C GLY A 45 19.58 -17.36 -4.99
N PHE A 46 18.81 -16.66 -5.80
CA PHE A 46 18.68 -15.20 -5.71
C PHE A 46 17.23 -14.78 -5.90
N GLN A 47 16.86 -13.69 -5.25
CA GLN A 47 15.57 -13.05 -5.44
C GLN A 47 15.74 -11.83 -6.33
N VAL A 48 14.96 -11.75 -7.39
CA VAL A 48 14.89 -10.57 -8.24
C VAL A 48 13.65 -9.78 -7.83
N PRO A 49 13.79 -8.49 -7.48
CA PRO A 49 12.61 -7.68 -7.16
C PRO A 49 11.71 -7.57 -8.38
N HIS A 50 10.42 -7.72 -8.16
CA HIS A 50 9.41 -7.52 -9.19
C HIS A 50 9.34 -6.02 -9.55
N LEU A 51 9.51 -5.70 -10.81
CA LEU A 51 9.60 -4.31 -11.26
C LEU A 51 8.23 -3.82 -11.77
N LYS A 52 7.38 -3.31 -10.86
CA LYS A 52 6.24 -2.41 -11.15
C LYS A 52 5.16 -2.89 -12.16
N THR A 53 5.01 -4.18 -12.38
CA THR A 53 3.95 -4.73 -13.24
C THR A 53 3.21 -5.84 -12.52
N THR A 54 2.60 -5.51 -11.38
CA THR A 54 1.85 -6.47 -10.59
C THR A 54 0.50 -6.72 -11.25
N GLU A 55 0.37 -7.85 -11.92
CA GLU A 55 -0.86 -8.25 -12.64
C GLU A 55 -1.73 -9.18 -11.79
N ASP A 56 -1.13 -9.85 -10.78
CA ASP A 56 -1.80 -10.80 -9.91
C ASP A 56 -1.20 -10.79 -8.50
N TYR A 57 -1.94 -11.30 -7.52
CA TYR A 57 -1.54 -11.40 -6.12
C TYR A 57 -1.74 -12.80 -5.57
N ILE A 58 -0.74 -13.27 -4.84
CA ILE A 58 -0.81 -14.48 -4.03
C ILE A 58 -0.74 -14.06 -2.56
N VAL A 59 -1.64 -14.60 -1.75
CA VAL A 59 -1.67 -14.32 -0.31
C VAL A 59 -0.78 -15.32 0.43
N ASN A 60 0.20 -14.80 1.16
CA ASN A 60 1.08 -15.59 2.00
C ASN A 60 1.07 -15.08 3.44
N SER A 61 1.21 -15.99 4.40
CA SER A 61 1.43 -15.58 5.79
C SER A 61 2.86 -15.04 5.96
N ILE A 62 2.97 -13.93 6.68
CA ILE A 62 4.24 -13.31 7.03
C ILE A 62 4.34 -13.14 8.55
N PRO A 63 5.55 -13.07 9.14
CA PRO A 63 5.73 -12.72 10.54
C PRO A 63 5.16 -11.32 10.82
N TYR A 64 4.56 -11.15 12.02
CA TYR A 64 4.10 -9.83 12.43
C TYR A 64 5.29 -8.90 12.69
N ASN A 65 5.43 -7.87 11.88
CA ASN A 65 6.49 -6.87 11.97
C ASN A 65 5.98 -5.49 11.52
N ALA A 66 4.91 -5.03 12.18
CA ALA A 66 4.28 -3.76 11.84
C ALA A 66 5.21 -2.57 12.10
N PHE A 67 5.05 -1.53 11.31
CA PHE A 67 5.70 -0.24 11.51
C PHE A 67 5.09 0.50 12.71
N ALA A 68 5.73 1.57 13.16
CA ALA A 68 5.13 2.43 14.18
C ALA A 68 3.72 2.85 13.76
N TYR A 69 2.77 2.80 14.69
CA TYR A 69 1.36 3.15 14.43
C TYR A 69 1.08 4.65 14.49
N THR A 70 2.09 5.46 14.80
CA THR A 70 1.97 6.90 14.97
C THR A 70 3.14 7.63 14.30
N GLY A 71 2.95 8.92 14.01
CA GLY A 71 3.99 9.79 13.43
C GLY A 71 3.71 10.18 11.98
N GLY A 72 2.51 9.87 11.48
CA GLY A 72 2.07 10.23 10.14
C GLY A 72 1.07 11.40 10.12
N THR A 73 0.47 11.61 8.96
CA THR A 73 -0.61 12.57 8.74
C THR A 73 -1.93 11.96 9.17
N VAL A 74 -2.59 12.57 10.15
CA VAL A 74 -3.89 12.12 10.66
C VAL A 74 -4.99 12.39 9.63
N VAL A 75 -5.84 11.40 9.37
CA VAL A 75 -6.99 11.50 8.46
C VAL A 75 -8.25 11.80 9.26
N SER A 76 -8.33 13.00 9.85
CA SER A 76 -9.45 13.39 10.73
C SER A 76 -10.79 13.46 10.01
N SER A 77 -10.81 13.59 8.70
CA SER A 77 -12.01 13.59 7.85
C SER A 77 -12.84 12.31 7.92
N ILE A 78 -12.22 11.19 8.34
CA ILE A 78 -12.88 9.89 8.53
C ILE A 78 -13.04 9.50 10.00
N TYR A 79 -12.94 10.45 10.92
CA TYR A 79 -13.38 10.26 12.30
C TYR A 79 -14.90 10.36 12.40
N ILE A 80 -15.55 9.78 11.45
CA ILE A 80 -17.00 9.65 11.24
C ILE A 80 -17.25 8.19 10.90
N ASP A 81 -18.36 7.67 11.35
CA ASP A 81 -18.81 6.33 11.00
C ASP A 81 -19.06 6.22 9.47
N ASP A 82 -18.70 5.11 8.89
CA ASP A 82 -18.95 4.75 7.49
C ASP A 82 -18.52 5.81 6.44
N LYS A 83 -17.29 6.31 6.55
CA LYS A 83 -16.81 7.41 5.69
C LYS A 83 -15.51 7.08 4.97
N PHE A 84 -15.44 7.47 3.68
CA PHE A 84 -14.19 7.56 2.93
C PHE A 84 -13.54 8.94 3.06
N SER A 85 -12.22 8.98 3.06
CA SER A 85 -11.42 10.21 3.07
C SER A 85 -11.56 10.99 1.75
N PRO A 86 -11.14 12.25 1.71
CA PRO A 86 -10.74 12.88 0.47
C PRO A 86 -9.67 12.07 -0.26
N LEU A 87 -9.43 12.37 -1.54
CA LEU A 87 -8.35 11.78 -2.31
C LEU A 87 -7.00 12.17 -1.70
N ILE A 88 -6.11 11.18 -1.55
CA ILE A 88 -4.78 11.33 -0.94
C ILE A 88 -3.73 10.92 -1.96
N THR A 89 -2.80 11.82 -2.27
CA THR A 89 -1.68 11.51 -3.16
C THR A 89 -0.60 10.73 -2.40
N MET A 90 -0.23 9.55 -2.92
CA MET A 90 0.73 8.66 -2.28
C MET A 90 2.19 9.12 -2.37
N GLY A 91 2.49 10.04 -3.31
CA GLY A 91 3.85 10.52 -3.55
C GLY A 91 4.70 9.59 -4.43
N PHE A 92 4.17 8.46 -4.86
CA PHE A 92 4.76 7.56 -5.84
C PHE A 92 3.69 6.76 -6.58
N PRO A 93 3.96 6.31 -7.81
CA PRO A 93 3.06 5.43 -8.53
C PRO A 93 3.07 4.02 -7.92
N PHE A 94 1.89 3.45 -7.73
CA PHE A 94 1.69 2.08 -7.25
C PHE A 94 0.95 1.27 -8.30
N CYS A 95 1.49 0.11 -8.67
CA CYS A 95 0.84 -0.80 -9.61
C CYS A 95 -0.02 -1.82 -8.85
N PHE A 96 -1.31 -1.89 -9.20
CA PHE A 96 -2.26 -2.82 -8.62
C PHE A 96 -3.09 -3.46 -9.74
N TYR A 97 -3.00 -4.78 -9.90
CA TYR A 97 -3.63 -5.54 -10.99
C TYR A 97 -3.41 -4.91 -12.38
N GLY A 98 -2.14 -4.61 -12.72
CA GLY A 98 -1.76 -4.06 -14.01
C GLY A 98 -2.11 -2.58 -14.24
N GLN A 99 -2.75 -1.92 -13.28
CA GLN A 99 -3.09 -0.51 -13.36
C GLN A 99 -2.20 0.31 -12.41
N THR A 100 -1.77 1.47 -12.86
CA THR A 100 -0.93 2.38 -12.06
C THR A 100 -1.77 3.49 -11.45
N TYR A 101 -1.64 3.67 -10.14
CA TYR A 101 -2.34 4.68 -9.35
C TYR A 101 -1.36 5.60 -8.64
N ASN A 102 -1.65 6.90 -8.59
CA ASN A 102 -0.89 7.90 -7.84
C ASN A 102 -1.59 8.29 -6.54
N ASP A 103 -2.87 8.04 -6.46
CA ASP A 103 -3.74 8.48 -5.39
C ASP A 103 -4.48 7.29 -4.77
N ILE A 104 -4.91 7.47 -3.54
CA ILE A 104 -5.64 6.47 -2.74
C ILE A 104 -6.73 7.15 -1.92
N VAL A 105 -7.76 6.41 -1.58
CA VAL A 105 -8.83 6.82 -0.67
C VAL A 105 -8.85 5.85 0.50
N ILE A 106 -8.90 6.36 1.72
CA ILE A 106 -8.86 5.59 2.96
C ILE A 106 -10.27 5.57 3.57
N GLY A 107 -10.80 4.39 3.85
CA GLY A 107 -12.12 4.22 4.47
C GLY A 107 -12.04 4.02 5.97
N SER A 108 -13.06 4.48 6.72
CA SER A 108 -13.14 4.33 8.18
C SER A 108 -13.19 2.87 8.64
N ASN A 109 -13.72 1.97 7.81
CA ASN A 109 -13.85 0.53 8.09
C ASN A 109 -12.62 -0.31 7.69
N ALA A 110 -11.42 0.28 7.70
CA ALA A 110 -10.15 -0.38 7.38
C ALA A 110 -10.12 -1.03 5.98
N VAL A 111 -10.73 -0.35 5.02
CA VAL A 111 -10.59 -0.61 3.59
C VAL A 111 -9.95 0.59 2.92
N VAL A 112 -9.07 0.36 1.96
CA VAL A 112 -8.51 1.41 1.12
C VAL A 112 -8.80 1.11 -0.33
N THR A 113 -8.95 2.15 -1.15
CA THR A 113 -9.26 1.97 -2.57
C THR A 113 -8.48 2.96 -3.43
N PHE A 114 -8.20 2.55 -4.66
CA PHE A 114 -7.61 3.40 -5.70
C PHE A 114 -8.67 4.11 -6.57
N GLU A 115 -9.95 3.87 -6.32
CA GLU A 115 -11.04 4.50 -7.07
C GLU A 115 -11.34 5.90 -6.52
N ALA A 116 -10.90 6.94 -7.22
CA ALA A 116 -11.03 8.34 -6.83
C ALA A 116 -12.49 8.77 -6.62
N ILE A 117 -13.46 8.13 -7.29
CA ILE A 117 -14.87 8.43 -7.15
C ILE A 117 -15.41 8.10 -5.74
N CYS A 118 -14.72 7.26 -4.98
CA CYS A 118 -15.06 6.95 -3.59
C CYS A 118 -14.70 8.09 -2.63
N ALA A 119 -13.93 9.08 -3.06
CA ALA A 119 -13.52 10.19 -2.19
C ALA A 119 -14.74 10.91 -1.60
N ASN A 120 -14.73 11.06 -0.26
CA ASN A 120 -15.81 11.66 0.54
C ASN A 120 -17.17 10.92 0.50
N ALA A 121 -17.24 9.74 -0.15
CA ALA A 121 -18.46 8.93 -0.17
C ALA A 121 -18.63 8.13 1.12
N ALA A 122 -19.77 7.43 1.25
CA ALA A 122 -19.99 6.48 2.34
C ALA A 122 -19.13 5.23 2.13
N ASN A 123 -18.49 4.76 3.22
CA ASN A 123 -17.73 3.52 3.25
C ASN A 123 -18.58 2.42 3.89
N ALA A 124 -19.07 1.49 3.11
CA ALA A 124 -19.87 0.38 3.65
C ALA A 124 -19.08 -0.43 4.69
N TYR A 125 -19.73 -0.83 5.78
CA TYR A 125 -19.18 -1.72 6.81
C TYR A 125 -19.35 -3.20 6.45
N THR A 126 -20.22 -3.51 5.51
CA THR A 126 -20.49 -4.87 5.03
C THR A 126 -20.56 -4.88 3.51
N LEU A 127 -20.31 -6.05 2.94
CA LEU A 127 -20.47 -6.26 1.50
C LEU A 127 -21.85 -6.90 1.25
N ASP A 128 -22.89 -6.06 1.19
CA ASP A 128 -24.24 -6.49 0.84
C ASP A 128 -24.91 -5.54 -0.14
N VAL A 129 -25.95 -6.03 -0.83
CA VAL A 129 -26.81 -5.22 -1.68
C VAL A 129 -28.27 -5.51 -1.28
N GLY A 130 -28.92 -4.50 -0.70
CA GLY A 130 -30.30 -4.64 -0.25
C GLY A 130 -30.49 -5.68 0.86
N GLY A 131 -29.49 -5.83 1.75
CA GLY A 131 -29.48 -6.82 2.82
C GLY A 131 -29.08 -8.23 2.41
N VAL A 132 -28.65 -8.43 1.16
CA VAL A 132 -28.16 -9.72 0.67
C VAL A 132 -26.62 -9.70 0.59
N PRO A 133 -25.91 -10.51 1.39
CA PRO A 133 -24.46 -10.61 1.32
C PRO A 133 -23.95 -10.94 -0.08
N GLN A 134 -22.90 -10.28 -0.51
CA GLN A 134 -22.29 -10.46 -1.83
C GLN A 134 -20.99 -11.26 -1.72
N PRO A 135 -20.66 -12.07 -2.74
CA PRO A 135 -19.39 -12.78 -2.78
C PRO A 135 -18.24 -11.81 -3.07
N ILE A 136 -17.02 -12.22 -2.69
CA ILE A 136 -15.78 -11.54 -3.09
C ILE A 136 -15.10 -12.42 -4.15
N PRO A 137 -14.75 -11.88 -5.33
CA PRO A 137 -14.97 -10.49 -5.76
C PRO A 137 -16.44 -10.18 -6.09
N TYR A 138 -16.88 -8.98 -5.74
CA TYR A 138 -18.22 -8.52 -6.08
C TYR A 138 -18.26 -8.01 -7.53
N ASN A 139 -18.99 -8.72 -8.38
CA ASN A 139 -19.15 -8.39 -9.79
C ASN A 139 -20.32 -7.44 -10.02
N SER A 140 -20.23 -6.21 -9.54
CA SER A 140 -21.21 -5.22 -9.94
C SER A 140 -21.00 -4.77 -11.39
N PRO A 141 -22.08 -4.54 -12.16
CA PRO A 141 -21.98 -4.03 -13.52
C PRO A 141 -21.47 -2.58 -13.59
N ALA A 142 -21.54 -1.83 -12.49
CA ALA A 142 -21.04 -0.47 -12.40
C ALA A 142 -19.88 -0.38 -11.37
N SER A 143 -18.83 0.32 -11.73
CA SER A 143 -17.76 0.67 -10.81
C SER A 143 -17.82 2.19 -10.52
N PRO A 144 -17.76 2.59 -9.27
CA PRO A 144 -17.95 1.77 -8.08
C PRO A 144 -19.38 1.27 -7.97
N ALA A 145 -19.54 0.02 -7.54
CA ALA A 145 -20.88 -0.49 -7.24
C ALA A 145 -21.40 0.16 -5.96
N GLY A 146 -22.63 0.60 -5.98
CA GLY A 146 -23.22 1.20 -4.79
C GLY A 146 -24.73 1.38 -4.93
N ILE A 147 -25.39 1.50 -3.77
CA ILE A 147 -26.79 1.88 -3.68
C ILE A 147 -26.80 3.29 -3.05
N GLY A 148 -27.34 4.24 -3.78
CA GLY A 148 -27.34 5.65 -3.34
C GLY A 148 -25.93 6.23 -3.29
N THR A 149 -25.47 6.62 -2.11
CA THR A 149 -24.14 7.20 -1.87
C THR A 149 -23.12 6.21 -1.31
N THR A 150 -23.49 4.94 -1.14
CA THR A 150 -22.61 3.89 -0.64
C THR A 150 -21.89 3.22 -1.79
N TYR A 151 -20.56 3.16 -1.73
CA TYR A 151 -19.73 2.60 -2.78
C TYR A 151 -18.98 1.34 -2.32
N TYR A 152 -18.98 0.32 -3.18
CA TYR A 152 -18.21 -0.91 -3.02
C TYR A 152 -17.07 -0.89 -4.05
N PRO A 153 -15.89 -0.37 -3.70
CA PRO A 153 -14.81 -0.20 -4.66
C PRO A 153 -14.24 -1.53 -5.10
N ARG A 154 -13.90 -1.65 -6.39
CA ARG A 154 -13.28 -2.85 -6.98
C ARG A 154 -11.78 -2.88 -6.77
N ALA A 155 -11.10 -1.78 -7.08
CA ALA A 155 -9.67 -1.64 -6.87
C ALA A 155 -9.39 -1.31 -5.40
N SER A 156 -9.57 -2.31 -4.51
CA SER A 156 -9.49 -2.11 -3.07
C SER A 156 -8.63 -3.16 -2.36
N ILE A 157 -8.10 -2.76 -1.22
CA ILE A 157 -7.39 -3.61 -0.27
C ILE A 157 -8.18 -3.58 1.03
N MET A 158 -8.66 -4.72 1.43
CA MET A 158 -9.38 -4.91 2.69
C MET A 158 -8.38 -5.32 3.76
N GLY A 159 -8.17 -4.44 4.75
CA GLY A 159 -7.42 -4.74 5.97
C GLY A 159 -8.20 -5.70 6.85
N VAL A 160 -8.58 -5.27 8.05
CA VAL A 160 -9.51 -6.06 8.89
C VAL A 160 -10.93 -6.07 8.33
N TYR A 161 -11.32 -5.02 7.61
CA TYR A 161 -12.65 -4.76 7.07
C TYR A 161 -13.76 -5.22 8.03
N GLN A 162 -13.99 -4.39 9.01
CA GLN A 162 -14.97 -4.59 10.07
C GLN A 162 -15.75 -3.30 10.30
N ASP A 163 -16.93 -3.42 10.85
CA ASP A 163 -17.73 -2.30 11.31
C ASP A 163 -17.07 -1.64 12.53
N ILE A 164 -16.12 -0.73 12.25
CA ILE A 164 -15.37 0.04 13.26
C ILE A 164 -15.77 1.49 13.19
N ASP A 165 -16.06 2.07 14.35
CA ASP A 165 -16.57 3.43 14.47
C ASP A 165 -15.51 4.40 15.05
N PRO A 166 -14.81 5.12 14.19
CA PRO A 166 -13.85 6.13 14.64
C PRO A 166 -14.53 7.31 15.37
N ALA A 167 -15.80 7.60 15.11
CA ALA A 167 -16.52 8.69 15.79
C ALA A 167 -16.70 8.40 17.29
N ASN A 168 -17.03 7.16 17.63
CA ASN A 168 -17.21 6.69 19.00
C ASN A 168 -15.93 6.18 19.66
N SER A 169 -14.78 6.51 19.14
CA SER A 169 -13.46 6.13 19.67
C SER A 169 -12.78 7.31 20.38
N PRO A 170 -13.28 7.82 21.52
CA PRO A 170 -12.70 8.98 22.21
C PRO A 170 -11.38 8.68 22.92
N LEU A 171 -10.73 7.56 22.61
CA LEU A 171 -9.46 7.18 23.17
C LEU A 171 -8.37 8.18 22.76
N PRO A 172 -7.52 8.65 23.65
CA PRO A 172 -6.43 9.59 23.30
C PRO A 172 -5.42 8.96 22.35
N THR A 173 -5.38 7.63 22.30
CA THR A 173 -4.49 6.83 21.44
C THR A 173 -5.06 6.54 20.06
N ARG A 174 -6.38 6.80 19.84
CA ARG A 174 -7.04 6.62 18.54
C ARG A 174 -6.29 7.35 17.43
N ARG A 175 -5.93 6.61 16.37
CA ARG A 175 -5.34 7.19 15.17
C ARG A 175 -5.82 6.44 13.92
N ILE A 176 -6.17 7.22 12.90
CA ILE A 176 -6.15 6.78 11.52
C ILE A 176 -5.21 7.75 10.83
N GLU A 177 -4.10 7.26 10.34
CA GLU A 177 -3.07 8.09 9.75
C GLU A 177 -2.34 7.38 8.62
N TYR A 178 -1.69 8.15 7.77
CA TYR A 178 -0.79 7.61 6.75
C TYR A 178 0.54 8.35 6.75
N ARG A 179 1.57 7.70 6.21
CA ARG A 179 2.86 8.32 5.95
C ARG A 179 3.62 7.60 4.85
N VAL A 180 4.58 8.30 4.29
CA VAL A 180 5.56 7.72 3.36
C VAL A 180 6.87 7.51 4.11
N GLU A 181 7.41 6.31 4.06
CA GLU A 181 8.71 5.96 4.63
C GLU A 181 9.71 5.56 3.55
N GLY A 182 11.00 5.77 3.83
CA GLY A 182 12.09 5.40 2.93
C GLY A 182 12.35 6.42 1.83
N THR A 183 13.21 6.05 0.91
CA THR A 183 13.65 6.86 -0.23
C THR A 183 13.35 6.14 -1.54
N ALA A 184 13.06 6.91 -2.60
CA ALA A 184 12.83 6.33 -3.93
C ALA A 184 14.04 5.50 -4.41
N PRO A 185 13.81 4.35 -5.02
CA PRO A 185 12.55 3.73 -5.42
C PRO A 185 11.97 2.76 -4.36
N CYS A 186 12.42 2.81 -3.11
CA CYS A 186 12.09 1.87 -2.04
C CYS A 186 11.14 2.46 -0.99
N ARG A 187 10.28 3.40 -1.40
CA ARG A 187 9.30 4.01 -0.50
C ARG A 187 8.18 3.03 -0.15
N LYS A 188 7.59 3.26 1.00
CA LYS A 188 6.42 2.55 1.50
C LYS A 188 5.35 3.55 1.87
N PHE A 189 4.11 3.27 1.50
CA PHE A 189 2.96 4.02 1.98
C PHE A 189 2.31 3.22 3.09
N VAL A 190 2.41 3.72 4.31
CA VAL A 190 1.95 3.04 5.53
C VAL A 190 0.67 3.68 6.00
N ILE A 191 -0.40 2.90 6.12
CA ILE A 191 -1.72 3.32 6.60
C ILE A 191 -1.98 2.60 7.92
N SER A 192 -2.20 3.35 8.98
CA SER A 192 -2.38 2.80 10.33
C SER A 192 -3.78 3.11 10.87
N TYR A 193 -4.44 2.07 11.37
CA TYR A 193 -5.65 2.14 12.17
C TYR A 193 -5.30 1.69 13.57
N LYS A 194 -5.32 2.58 14.53
CA LYS A 194 -4.91 2.30 15.91
C LYS A 194 -6.03 2.61 16.89
N ASP A 195 -6.36 1.63 17.73
CA ASP A 195 -7.30 1.75 18.83
C ASP A 195 -8.68 2.27 18.38
N ILE A 196 -9.21 1.74 17.26
CA ILE A 196 -10.52 2.09 16.76
C ILE A 196 -11.56 1.14 17.36
N ARG A 197 -12.61 1.69 17.96
CA ARG A 197 -13.69 0.90 18.54
C ARG A 197 -14.54 0.22 17.49
N MET A 198 -15.06 -0.94 17.84
CA MET A 198 -16.12 -1.59 17.07
C MET A 198 -17.43 -0.82 17.20
N PHE A 199 -18.18 -0.73 16.11
CA PHE A 199 -19.54 -0.22 16.14
C PHE A 199 -20.40 -1.06 17.10
N SER A 200 -21.22 -0.42 17.91
CA SER A 200 -22.08 -1.03 18.95
C SER A 200 -21.35 -1.85 20.05
N CYS A 201 -20.13 -2.31 19.84
CA CYS A 201 -19.32 -3.05 20.80
C CYS A 201 -18.13 -2.21 21.29
N ASN A 202 -18.42 -1.08 21.89
CA ASN A 202 -17.42 -0.02 22.20
C ASN A 202 -16.33 -0.41 23.23
N ASN A 203 -16.41 -1.59 23.85
CA ASN A 203 -15.37 -2.15 24.69
C ASN A 203 -14.33 -2.95 23.89
N LEU A 204 -14.60 -3.22 22.62
CA LEU A 204 -13.69 -3.93 21.71
C LEU A 204 -13.01 -2.92 20.78
N ILE A 205 -11.74 -3.12 20.54
CA ILE A 205 -10.93 -2.23 19.68
C ILE A 205 -10.25 -3.04 18.57
N ALA A 206 -10.11 -2.44 17.40
CA ALA A 206 -9.35 -2.97 16.28
C ALA A 206 -8.08 -2.15 16.07
N THR A 207 -6.98 -2.83 15.79
CA THR A 207 -5.68 -2.21 15.46
C THR A 207 -5.05 -2.99 14.32
N ASN A 208 -4.83 -2.31 13.20
CA ASN A 208 -4.25 -2.93 12.01
C ASN A 208 -3.50 -1.90 11.15
N GLN A 209 -2.71 -2.41 10.21
CA GLN A 209 -1.90 -1.58 9.33
C GLN A 209 -1.88 -2.18 7.92
N ILE A 210 -1.95 -1.33 6.91
CA ILE A 210 -1.80 -1.68 5.50
C ILE A 210 -0.56 -0.96 4.97
N VAL A 211 0.32 -1.69 4.28
CA VAL A 211 1.59 -1.17 3.75
C VAL A 211 1.70 -1.47 2.26
N LEU A 212 1.94 -0.44 1.46
CA LEU A 212 2.14 -0.54 0.01
C LEU A 212 3.60 -0.26 -0.32
N TYR A 213 4.24 -1.16 -1.06
CA TYR A 213 5.66 -1.06 -1.42
C TYR A 213 5.84 -0.54 -2.85
N GLU A 214 6.48 0.62 -3.01
CA GLU A 214 6.66 1.32 -4.29
C GLU A 214 7.25 0.45 -5.40
N ASN A 215 8.33 -0.24 -5.10
CA ASN A 215 9.12 -0.90 -6.15
C ASN A 215 8.59 -2.29 -6.52
N THR A 216 7.95 -2.97 -5.57
CA THR A 216 7.57 -4.37 -5.74
C THR A 216 6.08 -4.57 -6.00
N GLY A 217 5.25 -3.55 -5.72
CA GLY A 217 3.79 -3.69 -5.74
C GLY A 217 3.26 -4.59 -4.62
N VAL A 218 4.11 -5.03 -3.69
CA VAL A 218 3.70 -5.86 -2.55
C VAL A 218 2.77 -5.07 -1.64
N VAL A 219 1.78 -5.76 -1.11
CA VAL A 219 0.88 -5.28 -0.07
C VAL A 219 1.06 -6.14 1.16
N GLU A 220 1.33 -5.53 2.31
CA GLU A 220 1.36 -6.21 3.60
C GLU A 220 0.21 -5.72 4.48
N VAL A 221 -0.45 -6.63 5.18
CA VAL A 221 -1.49 -6.33 6.16
C VAL A 221 -1.08 -6.90 7.50
N TYR A 222 -0.89 -6.03 8.48
CA TYR A 222 -0.57 -6.41 9.85
C TYR A 222 -1.80 -6.24 10.73
N ILE A 223 -2.22 -7.30 11.36
CA ILE A 223 -3.39 -7.31 12.24
C ILE A 223 -2.90 -7.57 13.66
N GLN A 224 -2.99 -6.55 14.51
CA GLN A 224 -2.68 -6.66 15.93
C GLN A 224 -3.92 -7.10 16.71
N ASP A 225 -5.01 -6.39 16.52
CA ASP A 225 -6.28 -6.66 17.19
C ASP A 225 -7.41 -6.68 16.16
N LYS A 226 -8.13 -7.79 16.11
CA LYS A 226 -9.34 -7.98 15.32
C LYS A 226 -10.38 -8.70 16.17
N PRO A 227 -11.22 -7.97 16.88
CA PRO A 227 -12.34 -8.54 17.62
C PRO A 227 -13.31 -9.27 16.70
N VAL A 228 -13.98 -10.30 17.22
CA VAL A 228 -14.99 -11.12 16.55
C VAL A 228 -16.26 -11.17 17.38
#